data_03a4aecb1a0f0a226fe256e3eed37454
#
_entry.id   03a4aecb1a0f0a226fe256e3eed37454
#
_cell.length_a   1.000
_cell.length_b   1.000
_cell.length_c   1.000
_cell.angle_alpha   90.00
_cell.angle_beta   90.00
_cell.angle_gamma   90.00
#
_symmetry.space_group_name_H-M   'P 1'
#
loop_
_entity.id
_entity.type
_entity.pdbx_description
1 polymer ?
#
loop_
_entity_poly.entity_id
_entity_poly.type
_entity_poly.pdbx_seq_one_letter_code
_entity_poly.pdbx_strand_id
1 'polypeptide(L)'
;THCISSAASDVYKRQSQCNTAMSLVPILRGASLMLVGDPQQLSPVILLDPADNRALRRRYGVTQEYDYIENSIYKCFLACDAVSDETLLSYHYRCSPKIIEFNNRKYYNHKLHIASRETDPTPLVYVDVPNDTTDEKNTAPQEVRRIEAYLTAHPDKQVGIITPFAKQRAAIEAMLRAKHFENAACGTVHAFQGDEKDVVIFSLALTDQTRPRTYDWLKTNKELINVATSRAREQLVILSNQAALDRLHADSTDDDIYELVQYVRKNGQSEVTEKPAA
;
A
#
# COMPACT_ATOMS: atom_id res chain seq x y z
N THR A 1 -24.08 -24.82 -1.59
CA THR A 1 -24.39 -23.40 -1.32
C THR A 1 -23.36 -22.76 -0.36
N HIS A 2 -22.87 -23.50 0.63
CA HIS A 2 -21.92 -22.98 1.62
C HIS A 2 -20.52 -22.69 1.06
N CYS A 3 -20.04 -23.46 0.09
CA CYS A 3 -18.74 -23.21 -0.57
C CYS A 3 -18.75 -21.96 -1.46
N ILE A 4 -19.91 -21.60 -2.01
CA ILE A 4 -20.05 -20.38 -2.84
C ILE A 4 -20.05 -19.14 -1.94
N SER A 5 -20.63 -19.23 -0.74
CA SER A 5 -20.69 -18.12 0.21
C SER A 5 -19.32 -17.76 0.81
N SER A 6 -18.48 -18.72 1.17
CA SER A 6 -17.14 -18.46 1.68
C SER A 6 -16.16 -18.01 0.59
N ALA A 7 -16.24 -18.62 -0.60
CA ALA A 7 -15.48 -18.16 -1.77
C ALA A 7 -15.93 -16.76 -2.22
N ALA A 8 -17.23 -16.47 -2.19
CA ALA A 8 -17.76 -15.14 -2.50
C ALA A 8 -17.33 -14.06 -1.48
N SER A 9 -17.18 -14.39 -0.20
CA SER A 9 -16.73 -13.41 0.80
C SER A 9 -15.22 -13.11 0.71
N ASP A 10 -14.40 -14.09 0.36
CA ASP A 10 -12.98 -13.88 0.09
C ASP A 10 -12.74 -13.17 -1.24
N VAL A 11 -13.52 -13.48 -2.25
CA VAL A 11 -13.56 -12.75 -3.53
C VAL A 11 -14.01 -11.31 -3.29
N TYR A 12 -14.98 -11.07 -2.43
CA TYR A 12 -15.49 -9.72 -2.09
C TYR A 12 -14.42 -8.79 -1.50
N LYS A 13 -13.53 -9.28 -0.67
CA LYS A 13 -12.47 -8.46 -0.04
C LYS A 13 -11.17 -8.35 -0.84
N ARG A 14 -10.93 -9.21 -1.83
CA ARG A 14 -9.65 -9.35 -2.52
C ARG A 14 -9.78 -9.52 -4.04
N GLN A 15 -10.80 -8.99 -4.66
CA GLN A 15 -11.09 -9.22 -6.08
C GLN A 15 -10.01 -8.70 -7.01
N SER A 16 -9.43 -7.55 -6.71
CA SER A 16 -8.27 -7.05 -7.45
C SER A 16 -7.07 -7.98 -7.36
N GLN A 17 -7.03 -8.85 -6.33
CA GLN A 17 -6.01 -9.88 -6.13
C GLN A 17 -6.42 -11.27 -6.67
N CYS A 18 -7.62 -11.42 -7.21
CA CYS A 18 -8.05 -12.69 -7.78
C CYS A 18 -7.41 -12.87 -9.17
N ASN A 19 -6.56 -13.88 -9.30
CA ASN A 19 -6.02 -14.21 -10.61
C ASN A 19 -7.07 -14.92 -11.49
N THR A 20 -6.86 -14.87 -12.79
CA THR A 20 -7.78 -15.45 -13.77
C THR A 20 -8.04 -16.94 -13.55
N ALA A 21 -7.02 -17.73 -13.22
CA ALA A 21 -7.16 -19.18 -13.06
C ALA A 21 -8.06 -19.56 -11.88
N MET A 22 -7.91 -18.91 -10.72
CA MET A 22 -8.75 -19.16 -9.55
C MET A 22 -10.21 -18.73 -9.77
N SER A 23 -10.44 -17.77 -10.64
CA SER A 23 -11.78 -17.22 -10.91
C SER A 23 -12.60 -18.08 -11.89
N LEU A 24 -11.97 -18.93 -12.69
CA LEU A 24 -12.67 -19.73 -13.70
C LEU A 24 -13.72 -20.67 -13.11
N VAL A 25 -13.41 -21.37 -12.03
CA VAL A 25 -14.33 -22.34 -11.41
C VAL A 25 -15.58 -21.67 -10.83
N PRO A 26 -15.49 -20.57 -10.05
CA PRO A 26 -16.67 -19.82 -9.64
C PRO A 26 -17.49 -19.28 -10.81
N ILE A 27 -16.86 -18.74 -11.85
CA ILE A 27 -17.54 -18.20 -13.03
C ILE A 27 -18.36 -19.26 -13.75
N LEU A 28 -17.79 -20.46 -13.96
CA LEU A 28 -18.48 -21.55 -14.61
C LEU A 28 -19.70 -22.11 -13.84
N ARG A 29 -19.82 -21.79 -12.55
CA ARG A 29 -20.94 -22.22 -11.69
C ARG A 29 -22.03 -21.15 -11.56
N GLY A 30 -21.76 -19.92 -11.99
CA GLY A 30 -22.70 -18.80 -11.90
C GLY A 30 -23.54 -18.63 -13.15
N ALA A 31 -24.81 -18.26 -12.99
CA ALA A 31 -25.66 -17.84 -14.11
C ALA A 31 -25.43 -16.37 -14.49
N SER A 32 -24.87 -15.58 -13.57
CA SER A 32 -24.49 -14.18 -13.73
C SER A 32 -23.25 -13.88 -12.92
N LEU A 33 -22.49 -12.86 -13.32
CA LEU A 33 -21.27 -12.43 -12.65
C LEU A 33 -21.38 -10.94 -12.29
N MET A 34 -21.14 -10.64 -11.02
CA MET A 34 -20.91 -9.28 -10.54
C MET A 34 -19.47 -9.18 -10.05
N LEU A 35 -18.68 -8.32 -10.66
CA LEU A 35 -17.32 -8.02 -10.22
C LEU A 35 -17.32 -6.72 -9.42
N VAL A 36 -16.79 -6.77 -8.20
CA VAL A 36 -16.56 -5.60 -7.37
C VAL A 36 -15.08 -5.53 -7.07
N GLY A 37 -14.40 -4.47 -7.44
CA GLY A 37 -12.95 -4.34 -7.28
C GLY A 37 -12.50 -2.91 -7.48
N ASP A 38 -11.22 -2.69 -7.27
CA ASP A 38 -10.59 -1.38 -7.48
C ASP A 38 -9.29 -1.60 -8.27
N PRO A 39 -9.23 -1.15 -9.54
CA PRO A 39 -8.05 -1.32 -10.37
C PRO A 39 -6.84 -0.50 -9.89
N GLN A 40 -7.06 0.45 -8.99
CA GLN A 40 -6.01 1.27 -8.38
C GLN A 40 -5.44 0.65 -7.09
N GLN A 41 -5.95 -0.52 -6.68
CA GLN A 41 -5.43 -1.28 -5.54
C GLN A 41 -4.58 -2.48 -6.00
N LEU A 42 -3.97 -3.17 -5.04
CA LEU A 42 -3.00 -4.23 -5.29
C LEU A 42 -3.51 -5.30 -6.25
N SER A 43 -2.69 -5.61 -7.23
CA SER A 43 -2.88 -6.74 -8.15
C SER A 43 -2.58 -8.10 -7.49
N PRO A 44 -3.00 -9.24 -8.10
CA PRO A 44 -2.69 -10.57 -7.57
C PRO A 44 -1.18 -10.78 -7.40
N VAL A 45 -0.79 -11.42 -6.30
CA VAL A 45 0.59 -11.89 -6.14
C VAL A 45 0.76 -13.19 -6.92
N ILE A 46 1.57 -13.14 -7.97
CA ILE A 46 1.84 -14.28 -8.84
C ILE A 46 3.25 -14.80 -8.57
N LEU A 47 3.36 -16.09 -8.29
CA LEU A 47 4.64 -16.77 -8.03
C LEU A 47 5.18 -17.51 -9.27
N LEU A 48 4.44 -17.52 -10.38
CA LEU A 48 4.86 -18.14 -11.62
C LEU A 48 6.03 -17.35 -12.25
N ASP A 49 7.08 -18.07 -12.64
CA ASP A 49 8.21 -17.44 -13.33
C ASP A 49 7.78 -16.83 -14.67
N PRO A 50 8.21 -15.61 -15.01
CA PRO A 50 7.85 -14.96 -16.27
C PRO A 50 8.24 -15.74 -17.53
N ALA A 51 9.34 -16.51 -17.50
CA ALA A 51 9.74 -17.34 -18.63
C ALA A 51 8.81 -18.53 -18.82
N ASP A 52 8.41 -19.18 -17.72
CA ASP A 52 7.42 -20.26 -17.72
C ASP A 52 6.06 -19.76 -18.20
N ASN A 53 5.62 -18.59 -17.72
CA ASN A 53 4.38 -17.96 -18.19
C ASN A 53 4.39 -17.76 -19.71
N ARG A 54 5.46 -17.16 -20.25
CA ARG A 54 5.62 -16.97 -21.71
C ARG A 54 5.59 -18.30 -22.49
N ALA A 55 6.26 -19.34 -21.97
CA ALA A 55 6.29 -20.67 -22.58
C ALA A 55 4.89 -21.32 -22.61
N LEU A 56 4.18 -21.26 -21.47
CA LEU A 56 2.81 -21.79 -21.36
C LEU A 56 1.83 -21.03 -22.26
N ARG A 57 1.91 -19.72 -22.30
CA ARG A 57 1.08 -18.90 -23.19
C ARG A 57 1.25 -19.30 -24.66
N ARG A 58 2.50 -19.41 -25.12
CA ARG A 58 2.79 -19.87 -26.49
C ARG A 58 2.26 -21.27 -26.76
N ARG A 59 2.45 -22.18 -25.80
CA ARG A 59 2.01 -23.58 -25.93
C ARG A 59 0.51 -23.72 -26.06
N TYR A 60 -0.26 -22.92 -25.33
CA TYR A 60 -1.72 -23.01 -25.25
C TYR A 60 -2.45 -21.90 -26.02
N GLY A 61 -1.75 -21.05 -26.76
CA GLY A 61 -2.34 -19.98 -27.56
C GLY A 61 -3.05 -18.89 -26.72
N VAL A 62 -2.60 -18.66 -25.48
CA VAL A 62 -3.21 -17.65 -24.60
C VAL A 62 -2.76 -16.25 -25.05
N THR A 63 -3.73 -15.39 -25.35
CA THR A 63 -3.49 -14.02 -25.80
C THR A 63 -3.07 -13.08 -24.67
N GLN A 64 -2.60 -11.86 -24.99
CA GLN A 64 -2.02 -10.91 -24.02
C GLN A 64 -3.05 -10.46 -22.98
N GLU A 65 -4.29 -10.27 -23.39
CA GLU A 65 -5.38 -9.85 -22.51
C GLU A 65 -5.70 -10.85 -21.39
N TYR A 66 -5.31 -12.11 -21.56
CA TYR A 66 -5.46 -13.17 -20.54
C TYR A 66 -4.13 -13.58 -19.90
N ASP A 67 -3.09 -12.74 -20.01
CA ASP A 67 -1.81 -13.02 -19.36
C ASP A 67 -1.97 -13.17 -17.85
N TYR A 68 -1.56 -14.34 -17.34
CA TYR A 68 -1.75 -14.70 -15.93
C TYR A 68 -0.98 -13.83 -14.96
N ILE A 69 0.18 -13.31 -15.38
CA ILE A 69 1.02 -12.45 -14.52
C ILE A 69 0.54 -11.00 -14.54
N GLU A 70 0.16 -10.48 -15.71
CA GLU A 70 -0.12 -9.06 -15.90
C GLU A 70 -1.58 -8.71 -15.58
N ASN A 71 -2.51 -9.69 -15.66
CA ASN A 71 -3.92 -9.43 -15.58
C ASN A 71 -4.62 -10.16 -14.43
N SER A 72 -5.39 -9.40 -13.64
CA SER A 72 -6.41 -9.96 -12.76
C SER A 72 -7.68 -10.25 -13.55
N ILE A 73 -8.57 -11.05 -12.98
CA ILE A 73 -9.90 -11.26 -13.58
C ILE A 73 -10.64 -9.93 -13.81
N TYR A 74 -10.49 -8.97 -12.90
CA TYR A 74 -11.08 -7.66 -13.02
C TYR A 74 -10.58 -6.92 -14.26
N LYS A 75 -9.26 -6.88 -14.48
CA LYS A 75 -8.65 -6.26 -15.68
C LYS A 75 -9.10 -6.96 -16.97
N CYS A 76 -9.20 -8.30 -16.97
CA CYS A 76 -9.69 -9.04 -18.13
C CYS A 76 -11.12 -8.65 -18.51
N PHE A 77 -12.00 -8.51 -17.53
CA PHE A 77 -13.39 -8.13 -17.79
C PHE A 77 -13.54 -6.66 -18.18
N LEU A 78 -12.72 -5.75 -17.63
CA LEU A 78 -12.71 -4.34 -18.07
C LEU A 78 -12.30 -4.19 -19.53
N ALA A 79 -11.44 -5.07 -20.05
CA ALA A 79 -11.00 -5.06 -21.44
C ALA A 79 -12.03 -5.76 -22.40
N CYS A 80 -13.07 -6.38 -21.85
CA CYS A 80 -14.07 -7.10 -22.64
C CYS A 80 -15.18 -6.14 -23.08
N ASP A 81 -15.44 -6.05 -24.39
CA ASP A 81 -16.52 -5.21 -24.97
C ASP A 81 -17.94 -5.61 -24.51
N ALA A 82 -18.08 -6.79 -23.92
CA ALA A 82 -19.35 -7.28 -23.38
C ALA A 82 -19.65 -6.78 -21.97
N VAL A 83 -18.80 -5.96 -21.36
CA VAL A 83 -19.05 -5.38 -20.04
C VAL A 83 -20.15 -4.33 -20.17
N SER A 84 -21.29 -4.66 -19.59
CA SER A 84 -22.33 -3.69 -19.32
C SER A 84 -21.93 -2.85 -18.12
N ASP A 85 -22.31 -1.62 -18.06
CA ASP A 85 -22.25 -0.62 -16.97
C ASP A 85 -21.20 -0.81 -15.85
N GLU A 86 -20.09 -0.09 -15.95
CA GLU A 86 -19.17 0.13 -14.85
C GLU A 86 -19.73 1.22 -13.92
N THR A 87 -19.93 0.88 -12.64
CA THR A 87 -20.36 1.85 -11.63
C THR A 87 -19.25 2.11 -10.63
N LEU A 88 -18.74 3.34 -10.58
CA LEU A 88 -17.80 3.78 -9.55
C LEU A 88 -18.55 4.07 -8.25
N LEU A 89 -18.20 3.34 -7.16
CA LEU A 89 -18.62 3.69 -5.81
C LEU A 89 -17.78 4.87 -5.31
N SER A 90 -18.23 6.08 -5.60
CA SER A 90 -17.43 7.29 -5.46
C SER A 90 -17.40 7.88 -4.04
N TYR A 91 -18.28 7.44 -3.13
CA TYR A 91 -18.31 8.01 -1.77
C TYR A 91 -17.26 7.37 -0.86
N HIS A 92 -16.41 8.22 -0.27
CA HIS A 92 -15.38 7.81 0.68
C HIS A 92 -15.71 8.30 2.09
N TYR A 93 -15.76 7.36 3.06
CA TYR A 93 -16.18 7.63 4.45
C TYR A 93 -15.10 7.31 5.48
N ARG A 94 -13.98 6.68 5.09
CA ARG A 94 -13.00 6.10 6.02
C ARG A 94 -11.97 7.10 6.50
N CYS A 95 -11.15 7.59 5.59
CA CYS A 95 -9.97 8.38 5.92
C CYS A 95 -10.33 9.84 6.17
N SER A 96 -9.57 10.52 7.04
CA SER A 96 -9.60 11.98 7.13
C SER A 96 -9.48 12.61 5.73
N PRO A 97 -10.23 13.70 5.46
CA PRO A 97 -10.23 14.36 4.16
C PRO A 97 -8.83 14.67 3.61
N LYS A 98 -7.93 15.18 4.44
CA LYS A 98 -6.55 15.49 4.02
C LYS A 98 -5.75 14.26 3.62
N ILE A 99 -6.00 13.11 4.25
CA ILE A 99 -5.30 11.87 3.91
C ILE A 99 -5.73 11.38 2.52
N ILE A 100 -7.05 11.26 2.29
CA ILE A 100 -7.56 10.67 1.05
C ILE A 100 -7.48 11.63 -0.14
N GLU A 101 -7.35 12.92 0.07
CA GLU A 101 -7.26 13.90 -1.02
C GLU A 101 -6.04 13.67 -1.91
N PHE A 102 -4.91 13.23 -1.36
CA PHE A 102 -3.77 12.83 -2.18
C PHE A 102 -4.14 11.72 -3.17
N ASN A 103 -4.78 10.65 -2.66
CA ASN A 103 -5.21 9.51 -3.47
C ASN A 103 -6.27 9.92 -4.48
N ASN A 104 -7.25 10.73 -4.06
CA ASN A 104 -8.31 11.23 -4.93
C ASN A 104 -7.74 11.96 -6.14
N ARG A 105 -6.79 12.87 -5.91
CA ARG A 105 -6.12 13.61 -6.97
C ARG A 105 -5.25 12.70 -7.85
N LYS A 106 -4.45 11.83 -7.23
CA LYS A 106 -3.40 11.08 -7.94
C LYS A 106 -3.93 9.85 -8.68
N TYR A 107 -4.88 9.10 -8.06
CA TYR A 107 -5.32 7.81 -8.56
C TYR A 107 -6.77 7.77 -9.03
N TYR A 108 -7.61 8.69 -8.56
CA TYR A 108 -9.05 8.69 -8.87
C TYR A 108 -9.52 9.92 -9.66
N ASN A 109 -8.61 10.76 -10.16
CA ASN A 109 -8.91 11.93 -10.98
C ASN A 109 -10.01 12.82 -10.35
N HIS A 110 -9.95 13.06 -9.05
CA HIS A 110 -10.95 13.82 -8.25
C HIS A 110 -12.38 13.27 -8.31
N LYS A 111 -12.56 11.98 -8.65
CA LYS A 111 -13.89 11.37 -8.74
C LYS A 111 -14.46 10.91 -7.38
N LEU A 112 -13.67 10.91 -6.32
CA LEU A 112 -14.15 10.53 -4.99
C LEU A 112 -14.88 11.71 -4.33
N HIS A 113 -16.08 11.44 -3.82
CA HIS A 113 -16.80 12.34 -2.93
C HIS A 113 -16.38 12.04 -1.48
N ILE A 114 -15.58 12.91 -0.91
CA ILE A 114 -15.07 12.75 0.46
C ILE A 114 -16.18 13.17 1.43
N ALA A 115 -16.82 12.17 2.06
CA ALA A 115 -17.91 12.35 3.02
C ALA A 115 -17.45 12.12 4.48
N SER A 116 -16.19 11.84 4.71
CA SER A 116 -15.57 11.74 6.03
C SER A 116 -15.32 13.12 6.64
N ARG A 117 -15.05 13.14 7.96
CA ARG A 117 -14.70 14.36 8.71
C ARG A 117 -13.30 14.21 9.29
N GLU A 118 -12.61 15.33 9.48
CA GLU A 118 -11.37 15.33 10.26
C GLU A 118 -11.72 15.11 11.74
N THR A 119 -11.03 14.14 12.34
CA THR A 119 -11.18 13.77 13.75
C THR A 119 -9.90 14.03 14.53
N ASP A 120 -8.76 14.10 13.83
CA ASP A 120 -7.45 14.42 14.41
C ASP A 120 -7.02 15.81 13.93
N PRO A 121 -6.47 16.69 14.81
CA PRO A 121 -6.01 18.03 14.43
C PRO A 121 -4.78 17.96 13.50
N THR A 122 -4.05 16.84 13.50
CA THR A 122 -2.83 16.63 12.72
C THR A 122 -2.88 15.35 11.89
N PRO A 123 -3.79 15.29 10.91
CA PRO A 123 -4.05 14.04 10.17
C PRO A 123 -2.88 13.60 9.29
N LEU A 124 -1.94 14.50 9.01
CA LEU A 124 -0.74 14.25 8.20
C LEU A 124 0.51 14.65 8.98
N VAL A 125 1.43 13.70 9.15
CA VAL A 125 2.72 13.95 9.82
C VAL A 125 3.84 13.36 8.98
N TYR A 126 4.85 14.17 8.71
CA TYR A 126 6.11 13.72 8.15
C TYR A 126 7.21 13.81 9.20
N VAL A 127 7.95 12.74 9.38
CA VAL A 127 9.11 12.72 10.27
C VAL A 127 10.36 12.43 9.47
N ASP A 128 11.25 13.41 9.39
CA ASP A 128 12.59 13.21 8.85
C ASP A 128 13.43 12.46 9.88
N VAL A 129 13.83 11.25 9.53
CA VAL A 129 14.59 10.34 10.38
C VAL A 129 15.96 10.11 9.75
N PRO A 130 17.00 10.85 10.18
CA PRO A 130 18.34 10.65 9.67
C PRO A 130 18.84 9.23 10.00
N ASN A 131 19.31 8.54 8.98
CA ASN A 131 19.91 7.22 9.13
C ASN A 131 21.41 7.31 9.36
N ASP A 132 21.98 6.26 9.96
CA ASP A 132 23.41 6.11 10.08
C ASP A 132 24.00 5.54 8.77
N THR A 133 25.22 5.95 8.40
CA THR A 133 25.93 5.43 7.23
C THR A 133 26.27 3.94 7.35
N THR A 134 26.22 3.41 8.57
CA THR A 134 26.44 1.97 8.86
C THR A 134 25.17 1.13 8.76
N ASP A 135 23.99 1.76 8.54
CA ASP A 135 22.74 1.06 8.46
C ASP A 135 22.72 0.01 7.33
N GLU A 136 22.13 -1.13 7.62
CA GLU A 136 21.94 -2.15 6.61
C GLU A 136 20.95 -1.68 5.53
N LYS A 137 21.16 -2.15 4.32
CA LYS A 137 20.23 -1.91 3.21
C LYS A 137 18.81 -2.35 3.56
N ASN A 138 17.86 -1.47 3.31
CA ASN A 138 16.42 -1.69 3.52
C ASN A 138 16.05 -1.98 5.00
N THR A 139 16.82 -1.42 5.92
CA THR A 139 16.54 -1.43 7.35
C THR A 139 16.95 -0.08 7.92
N ALA A 140 16.07 0.56 8.66
CA ALA A 140 16.27 1.88 9.28
C ALA A 140 16.00 1.78 10.80
N PRO A 141 17.02 1.46 11.61
CA PRO A 141 16.86 1.30 13.07
C PRO A 141 16.32 2.55 13.76
N GLN A 142 16.63 3.73 13.25
CA GLN A 142 16.11 5.00 13.78
C GLN A 142 14.60 5.13 13.56
N GLU A 143 14.08 4.68 12.40
CA GLU A 143 12.63 4.64 12.19
C GLU A 143 11.96 3.66 13.18
N VAL A 144 12.59 2.51 13.47
CA VAL A 144 12.07 1.56 14.48
C VAL A 144 11.98 2.20 15.86
N ARG A 145 13.01 2.95 16.30
CA ARG A 145 12.99 3.70 17.56
C ARG A 145 11.91 4.78 17.57
N ARG A 146 11.71 5.46 16.45
CA ARG A 146 10.65 6.48 16.35
C ARG A 146 9.26 5.87 16.45
N ILE A 147 9.05 4.69 15.85
CA ILE A 147 7.82 3.90 15.97
C ILE A 147 7.59 3.52 17.43
N GLU A 148 8.61 3.00 18.14
CA GLU A 148 8.53 2.66 19.55
C GLU A 148 8.12 3.87 20.40
N ALA A 149 8.76 5.02 20.19
CA ALA A 149 8.44 6.25 20.90
C ALA A 149 6.99 6.70 20.63
N TYR A 150 6.53 6.61 19.36
CA TYR A 150 5.15 6.93 19.00
C TYR A 150 4.14 6.04 19.74
N LEU A 151 4.35 4.71 19.72
CA LEU A 151 3.47 3.74 20.37
C LEU A 151 3.41 3.94 21.88
N THR A 152 4.54 4.27 22.49
CA THR A 152 4.63 4.57 23.93
C THR A 152 3.82 5.82 24.31
N ALA A 153 3.82 6.82 23.43
CA ALA A 153 3.07 8.08 23.65
C ALA A 153 1.57 7.95 23.37
N HIS A 154 1.15 6.93 22.58
CA HIS A 154 -0.24 6.78 22.13
C HIS A 154 -0.76 5.34 22.38
N PRO A 155 -0.85 4.90 23.64
CA PRO A 155 -1.22 3.51 23.98
C PRO A 155 -2.68 3.17 23.67
N ASP A 156 -3.53 4.15 23.50
CA ASP A 156 -4.97 4.05 23.22
C ASP A 156 -5.30 3.97 21.73
N LYS A 157 -4.36 4.30 20.84
CA LYS A 157 -4.57 4.26 19.38
C LYS A 157 -4.30 2.88 18.79
N GLN A 158 -5.15 2.45 17.86
CA GLN A 158 -4.88 1.27 17.02
C GLN A 158 -3.95 1.66 15.88
N VAL A 159 -2.73 1.13 15.87
CA VAL A 159 -1.67 1.54 14.94
C VAL A 159 -1.36 0.43 13.95
N GLY A 160 -1.43 0.77 12.66
CA GLY A 160 -0.92 -0.06 11.59
C GLY A 160 0.45 0.45 11.14
N ILE A 161 1.44 -0.42 11.09
CA ILE A 161 2.77 -0.07 10.62
C ILE A 161 3.01 -0.78 9.29
N ILE A 162 3.18 0.00 8.25
CA ILE A 162 3.36 -0.51 6.89
C ILE A 162 4.77 -0.19 6.43
N THR A 163 5.46 -1.17 5.89
CA THR A 163 6.78 -1.00 5.29
C THR A 163 6.91 -1.85 4.03
N PRO A 164 7.57 -1.35 2.96
CA PRO A 164 7.77 -2.11 1.73
C PRO A 164 8.84 -3.22 1.87
N PHE A 165 9.67 -3.18 2.92
CA PHE A 165 10.82 -4.04 3.03
C PHE A 165 10.70 -5.11 4.11
N ALA A 166 10.95 -6.36 3.73
CA ALA A 166 10.84 -7.51 4.65
C ALA A 166 11.80 -7.43 5.85
N LYS A 167 13.03 -6.90 5.66
CA LYS A 167 13.98 -6.71 6.77
C LYS A 167 13.48 -5.68 7.77
N GLN A 168 12.99 -4.54 7.31
CA GLN A 168 12.40 -3.50 8.16
C GLN A 168 11.19 -4.04 8.91
N ARG A 169 10.32 -4.79 8.23
CA ARG A 169 9.18 -5.45 8.88
C ARG A 169 9.63 -6.36 10.01
N ALA A 170 10.62 -7.24 9.77
CA ALA A 170 11.12 -8.15 10.79
C ALA A 170 11.70 -7.41 12.01
N ALA A 171 12.40 -6.31 11.80
CA ALA A 171 12.92 -5.47 12.88
C ALA A 171 11.79 -4.82 13.71
N ILE A 172 10.77 -4.28 13.04
CA ILE A 172 9.60 -3.69 13.71
C ILE A 172 8.82 -4.78 14.48
N GLU A 173 8.53 -5.93 13.86
CA GLU A 173 7.84 -7.04 14.53
C GLU A 173 8.61 -7.56 15.76
N ALA A 174 9.93 -7.60 15.70
CA ALA A 174 10.77 -7.96 16.84
C ALA A 174 10.63 -6.94 17.98
N MET A 175 10.65 -5.65 17.67
CA MET A 175 10.43 -4.58 18.65
C MET A 175 9.03 -4.65 19.25
N LEU A 176 7.97 -4.83 18.46
CA LEU A 176 6.60 -4.93 18.96
C LEU A 176 6.45 -6.09 19.96
N ARG A 177 7.02 -7.27 19.64
CA ARG A 177 7.02 -8.42 20.55
C ARG A 177 7.81 -8.16 21.83
N ALA A 178 9.01 -7.60 21.71
CA ALA A 178 9.88 -7.34 22.87
C ALA A 178 9.29 -6.31 23.83
N LYS A 179 8.50 -5.37 23.33
CA LYS A 179 7.87 -4.30 24.12
C LYS A 179 6.40 -4.56 24.45
N HIS A 180 5.84 -5.69 24.01
CA HIS A 180 4.45 -6.09 24.26
C HIS A 180 3.41 -5.06 23.79
N PHE A 181 3.63 -4.45 22.61
CA PHE A 181 2.64 -3.56 22.02
C PHE A 181 1.51 -4.36 21.36
N GLU A 182 0.37 -4.49 22.04
CA GLU A 182 -0.82 -5.22 21.56
C GLU A 182 -1.71 -4.35 20.67
N ASN A 183 -1.59 -3.03 20.77
CA ASN A 183 -2.36 -2.05 19.99
C ASN A 183 -1.76 -1.76 18.62
N ALA A 184 -0.67 -2.43 18.24
CA ALA A 184 0.03 -2.21 16.99
C ALA A 184 0.23 -3.51 16.20
N ALA A 185 0.12 -3.40 14.89
CA ALA A 185 0.44 -4.49 13.97
C ALA A 185 1.38 -3.99 12.87
N CYS A 186 2.37 -4.80 12.50
CA CYS A 186 3.26 -4.51 11.39
C CYS A 186 3.05 -5.49 10.25
N GLY A 187 3.12 -4.99 9.02
CA GLY A 187 3.02 -5.85 7.84
C GLY A 187 3.46 -5.15 6.57
N THR A 188 3.47 -5.93 5.49
CA THR A 188 3.52 -5.35 4.16
C THR A 188 2.13 -4.82 3.78
N VAL A 189 2.05 -4.01 2.74
CA VAL A 189 0.78 -3.45 2.25
C VAL A 189 -0.26 -4.54 1.96
N HIS A 190 0.17 -5.70 1.46
CA HIS A 190 -0.71 -6.85 1.20
C HIS A 190 -1.38 -7.39 2.47
N ALA A 191 -0.68 -7.36 3.61
CA ALA A 191 -1.23 -7.82 4.89
C ALA A 191 -2.36 -6.90 5.42
N PHE A 192 -2.31 -5.62 5.07
CA PHE A 192 -3.29 -4.61 5.48
C PHE A 192 -4.44 -4.40 4.51
N GLN A 193 -4.47 -5.13 3.39
CA GLN A 193 -5.55 -4.95 2.43
C GLN A 193 -6.90 -5.37 3.03
N GLY A 194 -7.84 -4.44 3.06
CA GLY A 194 -9.17 -4.61 3.65
C GLY A 194 -9.24 -4.34 5.16
N ASP A 195 -8.10 -4.14 5.84
CA ASP A 195 -8.04 -3.68 7.23
C ASP A 195 -7.92 -2.15 7.30
N GLU A 196 -8.24 -1.56 8.45
CA GLU A 196 -8.10 -0.13 8.71
C GLU A 196 -7.64 0.10 10.15
N LYS A 197 -6.92 1.19 10.39
CA LYS A 197 -6.38 1.56 11.69
C LYS A 197 -6.64 3.05 11.94
N ASP A 198 -6.70 3.44 13.21
CA ASP A 198 -6.81 4.85 13.56
C ASP A 198 -5.62 5.61 13.00
N VAL A 199 -4.43 5.07 13.23
CA VAL A 199 -3.17 5.62 12.73
C VAL A 199 -2.46 4.61 11.85
N VAL A 200 -1.93 5.09 10.73
CA VAL A 200 -0.97 4.32 9.93
C VAL A 200 0.39 5.01 9.94
N ILE A 201 1.41 4.26 10.30
CA ILE A 201 2.81 4.67 10.16
C ILE A 201 3.37 3.99 8.92
N PHE A 202 3.74 4.79 7.93
CA PHE A 202 4.38 4.32 6.70
C PHE A 202 5.90 4.51 6.83
N SER A 203 6.61 3.42 7.16
CA SER A 203 8.06 3.37 7.34
C SER A 203 8.72 3.05 6.01
N LEU A 204 9.31 4.05 5.37
CA LEU A 204 9.91 3.90 4.04
C LEU A 204 11.28 3.22 4.08
N ALA A 205 11.97 3.27 5.20
CA ALA A 205 13.29 2.65 5.44
C ALA A 205 14.30 2.95 4.32
N LEU A 206 14.29 4.19 3.82
CA LEU A 206 15.26 4.68 2.85
C LEU A 206 16.54 5.06 3.58
N THR A 207 17.66 4.51 3.14
CA THR A 207 18.99 4.73 3.73
C THR A 207 20.00 5.09 2.65
N ASP A 208 21.20 5.50 3.06
CA ASP A 208 22.31 5.75 2.13
C ASP A 208 22.70 4.49 1.33
N GLN A 209 22.36 3.30 1.85
CA GLN A 209 22.58 2.02 1.18
C GLN A 209 21.46 1.63 0.21
N THR A 210 20.35 2.41 0.16
CA THR A 210 19.26 2.12 -0.77
C THR A 210 19.70 2.36 -2.21
N ARG A 211 19.59 1.31 -3.03
CA ARG A 211 19.99 1.37 -4.45
C ARG A 211 18.89 2.04 -5.28
N PRO A 212 19.24 2.80 -6.34
CA PRO A 212 18.27 3.41 -7.25
C PRO A 212 17.21 2.41 -7.76
N ARG A 213 17.62 1.22 -8.23
CA ARG A 213 16.69 0.18 -8.71
C ARG A 213 15.65 -0.25 -7.65
N THR A 214 16.03 -0.27 -6.37
CA THR A 214 15.09 -0.60 -5.29
C THR A 214 14.08 0.51 -5.11
N TYR A 215 14.53 1.76 -5.19
CA TYR A 215 13.66 2.92 -5.13
C TYR A 215 12.77 3.05 -6.37
N ASP A 216 13.29 2.78 -7.56
CA ASP A 216 12.51 2.77 -8.81
C ASP A 216 11.32 1.80 -8.72
N TRP A 217 11.53 0.61 -8.13
CA TRP A 217 10.43 -0.30 -7.87
C TRP A 217 9.40 0.30 -6.89
N LEU A 218 9.84 0.96 -5.84
CA LEU A 218 8.95 1.55 -4.83
C LEU A 218 8.15 2.73 -5.38
N LYS A 219 8.81 3.69 -6.04
CA LYS A 219 8.18 4.92 -6.54
C LYS A 219 7.14 4.68 -7.64
N THR A 220 7.31 3.60 -8.41
CA THR A 220 6.39 3.24 -9.50
C THR A 220 5.25 2.32 -9.05
N ASN A 221 5.26 1.85 -7.79
CA ASN A 221 4.25 0.94 -7.27
C ASN A 221 3.04 1.72 -6.71
N LYS A 222 2.26 2.31 -7.61
CA LYS A 222 1.10 3.17 -7.32
C LYS A 222 0.06 2.49 -6.44
N GLU A 223 -0.20 1.23 -6.72
CA GLU A 223 -1.18 0.42 -5.99
C GLU A 223 -0.76 0.22 -4.52
N LEU A 224 0.55 0.02 -4.28
CA LEU A 224 1.12 -0.07 -2.93
C LEU A 224 0.92 1.22 -2.15
N ILE A 225 1.25 2.36 -2.77
CA ILE A 225 1.15 3.68 -2.13
C ILE A 225 -0.32 4.02 -1.84
N ASN A 226 -1.20 3.78 -2.81
CA ASN A 226 -2.64 4.02 -2.66
C ASN A 226 -3.23 3.20 -1.50
N VAL A 227 -2.89 1.91 -1.41
CA VAL A 227 -3.39 1.06 -0.33
C VAL A 227 -2.78 1.48 1.02
N ALA A 228 -1.47 1.72 1.10
CA ALA A 228 -0.82 2.10 2.35
C ALA A 228 -1.46 3.36 2.96
N THR A 229 -1.64 4.40 2.16
CA THR A 229 -2.20 5.68 2.63
C THR A 229 -3.69 5.58 2.99
N SER A 230 -4.47 4.81 2.21
CA SER A 230 -5.91 4.68 2.42
C SER A 230 -6.32 3.74 3.58
N ARG A 231 -5.36 3.22 4.36
CA ARG A 231 -5.64 2.43 5.59
C ARG A 231 -5.77 3.30 6.83
N ALA A 232 -5.30 4.54 6.82
CA ALA A 232 -5.35 5.46 7.94
C ALA A 232 -6.73 6.13 8.05
N ARG A 233 -7.38 5.99 9.20
CA ARG A 233 -8.67 6.65 9.46
C ARG A 233 -8.47 8.10 9.88
N GLU A 234 -7.63 8.30 10.87
CA GLU A 234 -7.43 9.58 11.57
C GLU A 234 -6.10 10.25 11.21
N GLN A 235 -5.01 9.48 11.23
CA GLN A 235 -3.67 10.03 11.01
C GLN A 235 -2.80 9.12 10.15
N LEU A 236 -2.09 9.73 9.21
CA LEU A 236 -1.01 9.14 8.42
C LEU A 236 0.32 9.76 8.84
N VAL A 237 1.23 8.92 9.35
CA VAL A 237 2.61 9.30 9.70
C VAL A 237 3.57 8.68 8.69
N ILE A 238 4.39 9.47 8.04
CA ILE A 238 5.42 8.99 7.12
C ILE A 238 6.79 9.18 7.78
N LEU A 239 7.54 8.08 7.89
CA LEU A 239 8.93 8.09 8.36
C LEU A 239 9.85 7.86 7.18
N SER A 240 10.83 8.73 6.99
CA SER A 240 11.83 8.61 5.93
C SER A 240 13.06 9.44 6.24
N ASN A 241 14.19 9.10 5.64
CA ASN A 241 15.35 9.97 5.58
C ASN A 241 15.22 10.92 4.37
N GLN A 242 15.06 12.22 4.63
CA GLN A 242 14.87 13.21 3.57
C GLN A 242 16.07 13.30 2.62
N ALA A 243 17.28 13.25 3.14
CA ALA A 243 18.49 13.33 2.30
C ALA A 243 18.62 12.11 1.38
N ALA A 244 18.29 10.91 1.87
CA ALA A 244 18.26 9.71 1.05
C ALA A 244 17.13 9.77 0.00
N LEU A 245 15.98 10.30 0.37
CA LEU A 245 14.84 10.48 -0.53
C LEU A 245 15.20 11.46 -1.67
N ASP A 246 15.77 12.62 -1.35
CA ASP A 246 16.18 13.63 -2.33
C ASP A 246 17.23 13.08 -3.30
N ARG A 247 18.22 12.33 -2.79
CA ARG A 247 19.24 11.66 -3.61
C ARG A 247 18.63 10.63 -4.56
N LEU A 248 17.65 9.89 -4.10
CA LEU A 248 17.00 8.81 -4.88
C LEU A 248 15.97 9.34 -5.88
N HIS A 249 15.30 10.44 -5.54
CA HIS A 249 14.39 11.12 -6.45
C HIS A 249 15.14 11.70 -7.65
N ALA A 250 16.28 12.38 -7.40
CA ALA A 250 17.03 13.12 -8.41
C ALA A 250 16.07 13.99 -9.27
N ASP A 251 16.16 13.92 -10.60
CA ASP A 251 15.29 14.66 -11.52
C ASP A 251 14.13 13.82 -12.06
N SER A 252 13.66 12.85 -11.29
CA SER A 252 12.55 11.98 -11.72
C SER A 252 11.23 12.74 -11.77
N THR A 253 10.50 12.60 -12.87
CA THR A 253 9.18 13.24 -13.06
C THR A 253 7.99 12.35 -12.69
N ASP A 254 8.22 11.05 -12.48
CA ASP A 254 7.18 10.07 -12.09
C ASP A 254 7.61 9.39 -10.78
N ASP A 255 7.29 10.03 -9.67
CA ASP A 255 7.72 9.61 -8.34
C ASP A 255 6.62 9.87 -7.29
N ASP A 256 5.73 8.90 -7.17
CA ASP A 256 4.57 9.00 -6.28
C ASP A 256 4.98 9.04 -4.80
N ILE A 257 6.11 8.45 -4.40
CA ILE A 257 6.63 8.53 -3.02
C ILE A 257 7.08 9.94 -2.70
N TYR A 258 7.88 10.55 -3.58
CA TYR A 258 8.34 11.91 -3.38
C TYR A 258 7.18 12.90 -3.37
N GLU A 259 6.24 12.77 -4.31
CA GLU A 259 5.03 13.59 -4.36
C GLU A 259 4.18 13.44 -3.08
N LEU A 260 4.03 12.21 -2.55
CA LEU A 260 3.32 11.96 -1.31
C LEU A 260 4.01 12.66 -0.12
N VAL A 261 5.33 12.53 0.00
CA VAL A 261 6.10 13.19 1.06
C VAL A 261 5.96 14.71 0.97
N GLN A 262 6.10 15.29 -0.23
CA GLN A 262 5.92 16.74 -0.42
C GLN A 262 4.48 17.19 -0.09
N TYR A 263 3.49 16.38 -0.47
CA TYR A 263 2.09 16.66 -0.12
C TYR A 263 1.88 16.68 1.40
N VAL A 264 2.40 15.67 2.12
CA VAL A 264 2.28 15.58 3.58
C VAL A 264 3.00 16.73 4.27
N ARG A 265 4.20 17.09 3.84
CA ARG A 265 4.96 18.23 4.37
C ARG A 265 4.25 19.58 4.17
N LYS A 266 3.59 19.74 3.02
CA LYS A 266 2.87 20.98 2.70
C LYS A 266 1.55 21.13 3.47
N ASN A 267 0.83 20.04 3.70
CA ASN A 267 -0.54 20.05 4.22
C ASN A 267 -0.67 19.54 5.66
N GLY A 268 0.42 19.10 6.26
CA GLY A 268 0.49 18.53 7.61
C GLY A 268 1.62 19.14 8.44
N GLN A 269 2.04 18.38 9.44
CA GLN A 269 3.20 18.71 10.28
C GLN A 269 4.47 18.03 9.79
N SER A 270 5.61 18.70 10.01
CA SER A 270 6.92 18.12 9.73
C SER A 270 7.77 18.19 11.00
N GLU A 271 8.37 17.07 11.34
CA GLU A 271 9.28 16.91 12.45
C GLU A 271 10.64 16.43 11.94
N VAL A 272 11.71 16.84 12.62
CA VAL A 272 13.07 16.32 12.39
C VAL A 272 13.52 15.64 13.67
N THR A 273 13.89 14.36 13.59
CA THR A 273 14.50 13.67 14.72
C THR A 273 15.97 14.10 14.84
N GLU A 274 16.37 14.54 16.01
CA GLU A 274 17.78 14.81 16.28
C GLU A 274 18.60 13.52 16.11
N LYS A 275 19.78 13.66 15.49
CA LYS A 275 20.73 12.55 15.43
C LYS A 275 21.09 12.15 16.86
N PRO A 276 21.05 10.86 17.23
CA PRO A 276 21.53 10.47 18.54
C PRO A 276 22.97 10.98 18.73
N ALA A 277 23.24 11.58 19.88
CA ALA A 277 24.59 11.94 20.24
C ALA A 277 25.48 10.70 20.16
N ALA A 278 26.61 10.83 19.46
CA ALA A 278 27.58 9.74 19.22
C ALA A 278 28.22 9.27 20.53
#